data_4ba2562df8d95744dd63b5eddfe90d87
#
_entry.id   4ba2562df8d95744dd63b5eddfe90d87
#
_cell.length_a   1.000
_cell.length_b   1.000
_cell.length_c   1.000
_cell.angle_alpha   90.00
_cell.angle_beta   90.00
_cell.angle_gamma   90.00
#
_symmetry.space_group_name_H-M   'P 1'
#
loop_
_entity.id
_entity.type
_entity.pdbx_description
1 polymer ?
#
loop_
_entity_poly.entity_id
_entity_poly.type
_entity_poly.pdbx_seq_one_letter_code
_entity_poly.pdbx_strand_id
1 'polypeptide(L)'
;LPHFGVTEVEESLEALPKEGKRIPLGRSHLEAIPAHYMHSPNHFTLYDPVSKFLFTGDIGIALGNFKYLVVNDWLEHLEYLYTPHRILMASNKVTKQWAERVKKLEIKAILPQHGAIIPEEFVPYFIKFMENLKCGVDLI
;
A
#
# COMPACT_ATOMS: atom_id res chain seq x y z
N LEU A 1 -12.86 -12.28 -17.69
CA LEU A 1 -13.65 -11.05 -17.88
C LEU A 1 -14.62 -11.14 -19.06
N PRO A 2 -14.29 -11.82 -20.17
CA PRO A 2 -15.20 -11.89 -21.32
C PRO A 2 -16.55 -12.50 -21.01
N HIS A 3 -16.67 -13.24 -19.94
CA HIS A 3 -17.91 -13.88 -19.53
C HIS A 3 -18.98 -12.93 -18.99
N PHE A 4 -18.65 -11.68 -18.76
CA PHE A 4 -19.55 -10.72 -18.14
C PHE A 4 -20.05 -9.66 -19.10
N GLY A 5 -19.89 -9.87 -20.40
CA GLY A 5 -20.34 -8.91 -21.40
C GLY A 5 -19.69 -7.55 -21.27
N VAL A 6 -18.41 -7.53 -20.93
CA VAL A 6 -17.73 -6.36 -20.40
C VAL A 6 -16.93 -5.60 -21.46
N THR A 7 -17.40 -5.54 -22.68
CA THR A 7 -16.77 -4.73 -23.72
C THR A 7 -16.70 -3.24 -23.29
N GLU A 8 -17.77 -2.76 -22.68
CA GLU A 8 -17.80 -1.38 -22.14
C GLU A 8 -16.83 -1.16 -20.98
N VAL A 9 -16.62 -2.19 -20.15
CA VAL A 9 -15.67 -2.12 -19.03
C VAL A 9 -14.24 -2.21 -19.54
N GLU A 10 -13.98 -3.02 -20.54
CA GLU A 10 -12.65 -3.10 -21.17
C GLU A 10 -12.23 -1.78 -21.80
N GLU A 11 -13.17 -1.06 -22.43
CA GLU A 11 -12.92 0.25 -22.99
C GLU A 11 -12.63 1.31 -21.92
N SER A 12 -13.14 1.10 -20.70
CA SER A 12 -12.90 2.01 -19.56
C SER A 12 -11.67 1.66 -18.72
N LEU A 13 -11.05 0.49 -18.97
CA LEU A 13 -9.86 0.05 -18.25
C LEU A 13 -8.63 0.80 -18.77
N GLU A 14 -7.86 1.33 -17.84
CA GLU A 14 -6.65 2.05 -18.14
C GLU A 14 -5.47 1.48 -17.36
N ALA A 15 -4.40 1.14 -18.08
CA ALA A 15 -3.20 0.60 -17.44
C ALA A 15 -2.47 1.68 -16.64
N LEU A 16 -2.01 1.33 -15.44
CA LEU A 16 -1.21 2.23 -14.63
C LEU A 16 0.23 2.24 -15.13
N PRO A 17 0.78 3.41 -15.52
CA PRO A 17 2.19 3.52 -15.89
C PRO A 17 3.13 3.15 -14.73
N LYS A 18 4.34 2.71 -15.04
CA LYS A 18 5.36 2.35 -14.03
C LYS A 18 5.70 3.49 -13.09
N GLU A 19 5.69 4.71 -13.57
CA GLU A 19 5.98 5.93 -12.81
C GLU A 19 4.77 6.43 -12.02
N GLY A 20 3.62 5.79 -12.17
CA GLY A 20 2.39 6.23 -11.53
C GLY A 20 1.57 7.14 -12.43
N LYS A 21 0.46 7.62 -11.90
CA LYS A 21 -0.49 8.41 -12.65
C LYS A 21 -1.22 9.40 -11.75
N ARG A 22 -1.41 10.60 -12.26
CA ARG A 22 -2.27 11.60 -11.63
C ARG A 22 -3.73 11.35 -12.07
N ILE A 23 -4.64 11.24 -11.11
CA ILE A 23 -6.06 11.00 -11.35
C ILE A 23 -6.84 12.24 -10.96
N PRO A 24 -7.50 12.94 -11.90
CA PRO A 24 -8.28 14.12 -11.57
C PRO A 24 -9.42 13.81 -10.61
N LEU A 25 -9.64 14.70 -9.65
CA LEU A 25 -10.71 14.61 -8.67
C LEU A 25 -11.26 16.01 -8.39
N GLY A 26 -12.23 16.46 -9.21
CA GLY A 26 -12.75 17.80 -9.13
C GLY A 26 -11.64 18.84 -9.34
N ARG A 27 -11.43 19.72 -8.35
CA ARG A 27 -10.36 20.73 -8.36
C ARG A 27 -9.00 20.20 -7.90
N SER A 28 -8.96 18.96 -7.44
CA SER A 28 -7.76 18.32 -6.94
C SER A 28 -7.41 17.10 -7.79
N HIS A 29 -6.51 16.28 -7.30
CA HIS A 29 -6.14 15.03 -7.94
C HIS A 29 -5.66 14.04 -6.88
N LEU A 30 -5.66 12.77 -7.24
CA LEU A 30 -4.96 11.71 -6.51
C LEU A 30 -3.76 11.27 -7.33
N GLU A 31 -2.75 10.77 -6.66
CA GLU A 31 -1.58 10.18 -7.31
C GLU A 31 -1.62 8.68 -7.10
N ALA A 32 -1.74 7.92 -8.19
CA ALA A 32 -1.67 6.47 -8.16
C ALA A 32 -0.19 6.06 -8.20
N ILE A 33 0.25 5.35 -7.17
CA ILE A 33 1.63 4.93 -7.01
C ILE A 33 1.68 3.41 -7.16
N PRO A 34 2.39 2.89 -8.17
CA PRO A 34 2.48 1.45 -8.40
C PRO A 34 3.06 0.69 -7.21
N ALA A 35 2.46 -0.44 -6.92
CA ALA A 35 2.87 -1.36 -5.87
C ALA A 35 2.75 -2.80 -6.40
N HIS A 36 3.34 -3.05 -7.57
CA HIS A 36 3.20 -4.32 -8.27
C HIS A 36 3.63 -5.50 -7.40
N TYR A 37 2.80 -6.55 -7.38
CA TYR A 37 3.03 -7.76 -6.59
C TYR A 37 3.06 -7.56 -5.07
N MET A 38 2.43 -6.50 -4.62
CA MET A 38 2.21 -6.20 -3.20
C MET A 38 0.71 -6.14 -2.84
N HIS A 39 -0.08 -7.14 -2.89
CA HIS A 39 0.16 -8.57 -3.14
C HIS A 39 -0.29 -8.97 -4.55
N SER A 40 -1.22 -8.27 -5.20
CA SER A 40 -1.61 -8.59 -6.58
C SER A 40 -0.66 -7.97 -7.60
N PRO A 41 -0.61 -8.53 -8.83
CA PRO A 41 0.32 -8.06 -9.87
C PRO A 41 0.17 -6.57 -10.21
N ASN A 42 -1.05 -6.07 -10.21
CA ASN A 42 -1.35 -4.68 -10.59
C ASN A 42 -1.76 -3.81 -9.41
N HIS A 43 -1.31 -4.17 -8.21
CA HIS A 43 -1.63 -3.38 -7.03
C HIS A 43 -1.05 -1.96 -7.13
N PHE A 44 -1.78 -1.01 -6.59
CA PHE A 44 -1.33 0.37 -6.49
C PHE A 44 -1.86 1.01 -5.21
N THR A 45 -1.23 2.09 -4.82
CA THR A 45 -1.64 2.89 -3.68
C THR A 45 -2.05 4.27 -4.16
N LEU A 46 -2.90 4.96 -3.41
CA LEU A 46 -3.40 6.28 -3.77
C LEU A 46 -2.94 7.31 -2.74
N TYR A 47 -2.28 8.35 -3.22
CA TYR A 47 -1.85 9.46 -2.39
C TYR A 47 -2.72 10.69 -2.67
N ASP A 48 -3.28 11.27 -1.61
CA ASP A 48 -3.99 12.54 -1.69
C ASP A 48 -3.05 13.68 -1.25
N PRO A 49 -2.60 14.54 -2.18
CA PRO A 49 -1.65 15.61 -1.82
C PRO A 49 -2.28 16.72 -0.97
N VAL A 50 -3.61 16.78 -0.87
CA VAL A 50 -4.28 17.77 -0.03
C VAL A 50 -4.29 17.34 1.44
N SER A 51 -4.80 16.15 1.74
CA SER A 51 -4.78 15.60 3.10
C SER A 51 -3.42 15.01 3.48
N LYS A 52 -2.62 14.65 2.47
CA LYS A 52 -1.36 13.90 2.63
C LYS A 52 -1.58 12.51 3.21
N PHE A 53 -2.73 11.94 2.93
CA PHE A 53 -3.07 10.57 3.29
C PHE A 53 -2.66 9.62 2.17
N LEU A 54 -2.12 8.48 2.56
CA LEU A 54 -1.76 7.40 1.65
C LEU A 54 -2.70 6.22 1.90
N PHE A 55 -3.53 5.92 0.91
CA PHE A 55 -4.46 4.79 0.92
C PHE A 55 -3.75 3.59 0.29
N THR A 56 -3.51 2.56 1.07
CA THR A 56 -2.57 1.51 0.68
C THR A 56 -3.18 0.15 0.38
N GLY A 57 -4.51 0.01 0.47
CA GLY A 57 -5.15 -1.27 0.20
C GLY A 57 -4.61 -2.36 1.13
N ASP A 58 -4.05 -3.42 0.56
CA ASP A 58 -3.52 -4.54 1.33
C ASP A 58 -2.16 -4.27 1.98
N ILE A 59 -1.48 -3.20 1.60
CA ILE A 59 -0.23 -2.82 2.26
C ILE A 59 -0.58 -2.16 3.60
N GLY A 60 -0.07 -2.71 4.68
CA GLY A 60 -0.45 -2.32 6.03
C GLY A 60 -1.46 -3.28 6.66
N ILE A 61 -1.76 -4.40 5.99
CA ILE A 61 -2.64 -5.42 6.55
C ILE A 61 -2.11 -5.91 7.90
N ALA A 62 -3.00 -5.95 8.89
CA ALA A 62 -2.68 -6.41 10.23
C ALA A 62 -3.70 -7.46 10.65
N LEU A 63 -3.22 -8.60 11.08
CA LEU A 63 -4.05 -9.73 11.49
C LEU A 63 -3.80 -10.05 12.96
N GLY A 64 -4.87 -10.09 13.74
CA GLY A 64 -4.82 -10.41 15.16
C GLY A 64 -5.93 -9.74 15.95
N ASN A 65 -5.84 -9.85 17.27
CA ASN A 65 -6.87 -9.35 18.19
C ASN A 65 -6.56 -7.94 18.73
N PHE A 66 -5.99 -7.07 17.92
CA PHE A 66 -5.79 -5.70 18.32
C PHE A 66 -7.14 -4.94 18.33
N LYS A 67 -7.29 -3.98 19.26
CA LYS A 67 -8.56 -3.28 19.49
C LYS A 67 -8.47 -1.77 19.33
N TYR A 68 -7.44 -1.28 18.65
CA TYR A 68 -7.26 0.13 18.38
C TYR A 68 -7.49 0.42 16.89
N LEU A 69 -8.01 1.60 16.58
CA LEU A 69 -8.21 2.06 15.21
C LEU A 69 -6.96 2.78 14.68
N VAL A 70 -6.18 3.36 15.57
CA VAL A 70 -4.97 4.10 15.24
C VAL A 70 -3.82 3.50 16.05
N VAL A 71 -2.71 3.21 15.39
CA VAL A 71 -1.53 2.66 16.03
C VAL A 71 -0.99 3.64 17.05
N ASN A 72 -0.80 3.19 18.29
CA ASN A 72 -0.22 4.00 19.38
C ASN A 72 1.06 3.41 19.96
N ASP A 73 1.35 2.15 19.62
CA ASP A 73 2.57 1.46 20.01
C ASP A 73 3.07 0.68 18.78
N TRP A 74 4.19 1.14 18.22
CA TRP A 74 4.70 0.55 16.98
C TRP A 74 5.16 -0.89 17.16
N LEU A 75 5.87 -1.19 18.25
CA LEU A 75 6.37 -2.54 18.50
C LEU A 75 5.24 -3.55 18.68
N GLU A 76 4.17 -3.15 19.35
CA GLU A 76 2.97 -3.98 19.47
C GLU A 76 2.35 -4.23 18.10
N HIS A 77 2.16 -3.17 17.33
CA HIS A 77 1.51 -3.29 16.02
C HIS A 77 2.32 -4.10 15.01
N LEU A 78 3.64 -4.02 15.10
CA LEU A 78 4.55 -4.75 14.23
C LEU A 78 4.30 -6.28 14.28
N GLU A 79 3.90 -6.80 15.43
CA GLU A 79 3.57 -8.21 15.60
C GLU A 79 2.40 -8.64 14.70
N TYR A 80 1.44 -7.73 14.48
CA TYR A 80 0.28 -7.99 13.62
C TYR A 80 0.57 -7.77 12.13
N LEU A 81 1.55 -6.94 11.81
CA LEU A 81 1.96 -6.66 10.43
C LEU A 81 2.87 -7.74 9.85
N TYR A 82 3.72 -8.33 10.67
CA TYR A 82 4.85 -9.12 10.21
C TYR A 82 4.43 -10.35 9.40
N THR A 83 3.60 -11.21 9.96
CA THR A 83 3.21 -12.47 9.32
C THR A 83 2.47 -12.28 8.01
N PRO A 84 1.40 -11.43 7.93
CA PRO A 84 0.71 -11.27 6.66
C PRO A 84 1.60 -10.68 5.56
N HIS A 85 2.46 -9.72 5.88
CA HIS A 85 3.34 -9.15 4.88
C HIS A 85 4.41 -10.15 4.38
N ARG A 86 4.93 -11.00 5.25
CA ARG A 86 5.87 -12.04 4.85
C ARG A 86 5.25 -13.03 3.86
N ILE A 87 3.99 -13.36 4.05
CA ILE A 87 3.31 -14.37 3.24
C ILE A 87 2.77 -13.79 1.95
N LEU A 88 2.19 -12.59 2.00
CA LEU A 88 1.41 -12.03 0.88
C LEU A 88 2.25 -11.28 -0.15
N MET A 89 3.34 -10.63 0.27
CA MET A 89 4.16 -9.84 -0.65
C MET A 89 5.13 -10.74 -1.41
N ALA A 90 5.35 -10.47 -2.70
CA ALA A 90 6.09 -11.37 -3.56
C ALA A 90 7.57 -11.50 -3.19
N SER A 91 8.22 -10.39 -2.86
CA SER A 91 9.64 -10.36 -2.50
C SER A 91 10.04 -8.99 -1.92
N ASN A 92 11.20 -8.94 -1.28
CA ASN A 92 11.80 -7.67 -0.84
C ASN A 92 12.04 -6.71 -2.01
N LYS A 93 12.30 -7.22 -3.20
CA LYS A 93 12.49 -6.36 -4.38
C LYS A 93 11.30 -5.44 -4.59
N VAL A 94 10.08 -5.96 -4.51
CA VAL A 94 8.86 -5.16 -4.74
C VAL A 94 8.52 -4.28 -3.55
N THR A 95 8.69 -4.76 -2.32
CA THR A 95 8.42 -3.97 -1.12
C THR A 95 9.39 -2.80 -0.99
N LYS A 96 10.65 -3.01 -1.28
CA LYS A 96 11.67 -1.96 -1.29
C LYS A 96 11.40 -0.92 -2.38
N GLN A 97 11.02 -1.37 -3.58
CA GLN A 97 10.70 -0.47 -4.69
C GLN A 97 9.56 0.48 -4.34
N TRP A 98 8.49 -0.06 -3.75
CA TRP A 98 7.36 0.76 -3.30
C TRP A 98 7.79 1.72 -2.19
N ALA A 99 8.52 1.24 -1.19
CA ALA A 99 9.01 2.07 -0.09
C ALA A 99 9.85 3.26 -0.61
N GLU A 100 10.71 3.03 -1.59
CA GLU A 100 11.51 4.11 -2.20
C GLU A 100 10.67 5.15 -2.93
N ARG A 101 9.53 4.74 -3.50
CA ARG A 101 8.60 5.67 -4.14
C ARG A 101 7.89 6.55 -3.12
N VAL A 102 7.38 5.95 -2.04
CA VAL A 102 6.54 6.68 -1.07
C VAL A 102 7.34 7.48 -0.05
N LYS A 103 8.59 7.12 0.23
CA LYS A 103 9.41 7.90 1.18
C LYS A 103 9.73 9.32 0.73
N LYS A 104 9.51 9.62 -0.54
CA LYS A 104 9.68 10.97 -1.10
C LYS A 104 8.49 11.87 -0.81
N LEU A 105 7.40 11.31 -0.32
CA LEU A 105 6.15 12.03 -0.08
C LEU A 105 6.09 12.47 1.38
N GLU A 106 5.38 13.58 1.60
CA GLU A 106 4.98 13.96 2.95
C GLU A 106 3.68 13.22 3.28
N ILE A 107 3.74 12.28 4.21
CA ILE A 107 2.61 11.41 4.55
C ILE A 107 2.18 11.67 5.98
N LYS A 108 0.93 12.12 6.15
CA LYS A 108 0.31 12.38 7.46
C LYS A 108 -0.31 11.14 8.09
N ALA A 109 -0.74 10.20 7.27
CA ALA A 109 -1.26 8.92 7.73
C ALA A 109 -1.25 7.91 6.61
N ILE A 110 -1.07 6.64 6.97
CA ILE A 110 -1.27 5.51 6.06
C ILE A 110 -2.58 4.82 6.46
N LEU A 111 -3.46 4.65 5.49
CA LEU A 111 -4.79 4.07 5.69
C LEU A 111 -4.92 2.77 4.90
N PRO A 112 -4.60 1.63 5.53
CA PRO A 112 -4.79 0.33 4.91
C PRO A 112 -6.25 -0.10 4.92
N GLN A 113 -6.60 -1.03 4.05
CA GLN A 113 -7.96 -1.58 3.98
C GLN A 113 -8.26 -2.53 5.15
N HIS A 114 -7.27 -3.31 5.58
CA HIS A 114 -7.41 -4.34 6.62
C HIS A 114 -6.37 -4.17 7.73
N GLY A 115 -6.39 -3.05 8.42
CA GLY A 115 -5.44 -2.78 9.48
C GLY A 115 -5.73 -1.46 10.17
N ALA A 116 -4.99 -1.17 11.22
CA ALA A 116 -5.11 0.11 11.91
C ALA A 116 -4.45 1.23 11.11
N ILE A 117 -4.94 2.43 11.28
CA ILE A 117 -4.34 3.63 10.70
C ILE A 117 -2.94 3.83 11.30
N ILE A 118 -1.97 4.02 10.43
CA ILE A 118 -0.59 4.31 10.85
C ILE A 118 -0.42 5.83 10.83
N PRO A 119 -0.35 6.49 12.01
CA PRO A 119 -0.23 7.94 12.08
C PRO A 119 1.15 8.43 11.65
N GLU A 120 1.27 9.71 11.41
CA GLU A 120 2.48 10.35 10.90
C GLU A 120 3.75 9.93 11.63
N GLU A 121 3.71 9.86 12.95
CA GLU A 121 4.88 9.53 13.79
C GLU A 121 5.47 8.14 13.50
N PHE A 122 4.63 7.19 13.02
CA PHE A 122 5.08 5.82 12.73
C PHE A 122 5.24 5.55 11.22
N VAL A 123 4.91 6.49 10.37
CA VAL A 123 5.09 6.34 8.91
C VAL A 123 6.54 6.00 8.55
N PRO A 124 7.57 6.67 9.10
CA PRO A 124 8.96 6.30 8.80
C PRO A 124 9.32 4.87 9.22
N TYR A 125 8.78 4.40 10.32
CA TYR A 125 9.00 3.03 10.80
C TYR A 125 8.37 2.01 9.86
N PHE A 126 7.18 2.28 9.37
CA PHE A 126 6.51 1.39 8.41
C PHE A 126 7.26 1.33 7.08
N ILE A 127 7.69 2.46 6.56
CA ILE A 127 8.47 2.52 5.32
C ILE A 127 9.76 1.71 5.47
N LYS A 128 10.46 1.88 6.60
CA LYS A 128 11.68 1.13 6.89
C LYS A 128 11.41 -0.37 7.00
N PHE A 129 10.29 -0.74 7.62
CA PHE A 129 9.85 -2.14 7.68
C PHE A 129 9.72 -2.72 6.28
N MET A 130 9.06 -2.01 5.36
CA MET A 130 8.88 -2.46 3.98
C MET A 130 10.19 -2.50 3.19
N GLU A 131 11.11 -1.58 3.44
CA GLU A 131 12.43 -1.58 2.80
C GLU A 131 13.25 -2.84 3.13
N ASN A 132 13.11 -3.34 4.35
CA ASN A 132 13.97 -4.40 4.88
C ASN A 132 13.27 -5.77 5.02
N LEU A 133 12.02 -5.86 4.62
CA LEU A 133 11.22 -7.07 4.82
C LEU A 133 11.69 -8.21 3.91
N LYS A 134 12.01 -9.35 4.51
CA LYS A 134 12.15 -10.61 3.78
C LYS A 134 10.77 -11.26 3.66
N CYS A 135 10.31 -11.49 2.46
CA CYS A 135 8.95 -11.98 2.23
C CYS A 135 8.85 -12.79 0.93
N GLY A 136 7.76 -13.54 0.81
CA GLY A 136 7.48 -14.29 -0.40
C GLY A 136 8.63 -15.22 -0.79
N VAL A 137 9.09 -15.05 -2.01
CA VAL A 137 10.17 -15.91 -2.57
C VAL A 137 11.54 -15.71 -1.88
N ASP A 138 11.72 -14.64 -1.12
CA ASP A 138 12.95 -14.48 -0.32
C ASP A 138 13.08 -15.55 0.76
N LEU A 139 11.99 -16.23 1.09
CA LEU A 139 11.93 -17.20 2.20
C LEU A 139 12.26 -18.63 1.79
N ILE A 140 12.50 -18.89 0.49
CA ILE A 140 12.77 -20.23 -0.03
C ILE A 140 14.19 -20.39 -0.57
#